data_ddec9dc230d5223c5b2176b01664adb2
#
_entry.id   ddec9dc230d5223c5b2176b01664adb2
#
_cell.length_a   1.000
_cell.length_b   1.000
_cell.length_c   1.000
_cell.angle_alpha   90.00
_cell.angle_beta   90.00
_cell.angle_gamma   90.00
#
_symmetry.space_group_name_H-M   'P 1'
#
loop_
_entity.id
_entity.type
_entity.pdbx_description
1 polymer ?
#
loop_
_entity_poly.entity_id
_entity_poly.type
_entity_poly.pdbx_seq_one_letter_code
_entity_poly.pdbx_strand_id
1 'polypeptide(L)'
;MKKVGFIGAYDKTDMILNIAKILTVMGQRVLMVDSTIMQKAKYVVPAINPTLTYITDFEDIDVAVGFNNLGKVKEYLGLEDEELPYDIILIDADTIEKIEGFNLLEADKNYFVTAFDLYSLKKGMEILSTIPQPMSLTKILYSKDMIKEEDDYLNSLSMEYKIIWNENRIYFPIENGDWAVLAENQRVSKIKMKKLSAQYKDSLVFIVEEILKDISEGQIRKAVKTIEKGV
;
A
#
# COMPACT_ATOMS: atom_id res chain seq x y z
N MET A 1 7.12 0.10 16.13
CA MET A 1 6.84 -0.43 14.77
C MET A 1 5.38 -0.14 14.46
N LYS A 2 5.10 0.51 13.32
CA LYS A 2 3.73 0.74 12.83
C LYS A 2 3.37 -0.28 11.75
N LYS A 3 2.16 -0.81 11.79
CA LYS A 3 1.64 -1.75 10.80
C LYS A 3 0.49 -1.11 10.02
N VAL A 4 0.60 -1.10 8.69
CA VAL A 4 -0.37 -0.47 7.79
C VAL A 4 -0.84 -1.48 6.75
N GLY A 5 -2.13 -1.73 6.69
CA GLY A 5 -2.77 -2.63 5.73
C GLY A 5 -3.32 -1.87 4.51
N PHE A 6 -3.06 -2.42 3.32
CA PHE A 6 -3.70 -2.01 2.07
C PHE A 6 -4.50 -3.19 1.54
N ILE A 7 -5.82 -3.11 1.67
CA ILE A 7 -6.74 -4.22 1.43
C ILE A 7 -7.52 -3.96 0.15
N GLY A 8 -7.68 -4.97 -0.69
CA GLY A 8 -8.49 -4.90 -1.90
C GLY A 8 -7.87 -5.62 -3.09
N ALA A 9 -8.67 -5.82 -4.13
CA ALA A 9 -8.28 -6.57 -5.33
C ALA A 9 -7.64 -5.70 -6.42
N TYR A 10 -7.74 -4.37 -6.31
CA TYR A 10 -7.11 -3.45 -7.25
C TYR A 10 -5.58 -3.46 -7.05
N ASP A 11 -4.84 -3.37 -8.15
CA ASP A 11 -3.38 -3.29 -8.10
C ASP A 11 -2.90 -1.99 -7.45
N LYS A 12 -2.13 -2.13 -6.39
CA LYS A 12 -1.65 -1.03 -5.57
C LYS A 12 -0.14 -1.06 -5.33
N THR A 13 0.56 -1.99 -5.97
CA THR A 13 2.01 -2.22 -5.80
C THR A 13 2.82 -0.94 -6.02
N ASP A 14 2.61 -0.24 -7.13
CA ASP A 14 3.35 1.00 -7.45
C ASP A 14 3.06 2.12 -6.44
N MET A 15 1.80 2.24 -5.99
CA MET A 15 1.42 3.20 -4.95
C MET A 15 2.17 2.91 -3.65
N ILE A 16 2.16 1.65 -3.19
CA ILE A 16 2.82 1.26 -1.94
C ILE A 16 4.34 1.45 -2.03
N LEU A 17 4.97 1.11 -3.16
CA LEU A 17 6.39 1.38 -3.40
C LEU A 17 6.72 2.88 -3.34
N ASN A 18 5.88 3.73 -3.93
CA ASN A 18 6.06 5.18 -3.85
C ASN A 18 5.91 5.71 -2.40
N ILE A 19 4.92 5.22 -1.65
CA ILE A 19 4.75 5.54 -0.22
C ILE A 19 5.98 5.09 0.57
N ALA A 20 6.43 3.84 0.37
CA ALA A 20 7.62 3.29 1.02
C ALA A 20 8.85 4.15 0.74
N LYS A 21 9.08 4.57 -0.51
CA LYS A 21 10.21 5.44 -0.87
C LYS A 21 10.16 6.80 -0.17
N ILE A 22 8.99 7.42 -0.06
CA ILE A 22 8.87 8.67 0.70
C ILE A 22 9.25 8.44 2.17
N LEU A 23 8.74 7.36 2.77
CA LEU A 23 9.03 7.02 4.16
C LEU A 23 10.52 6.74 4.40
N THR A 24 11.22 6.02 3.49
CA THR A 24 12.66 5.77 3.62
C THR A 24 13.48 7.05 3.50
N VAL A 25 13.14 7.95 2.56
CA VAL A 25 13.79 9.25 2.44
C VAL A 25 13.55 10.13 3.68
N MET A 26 12.49 9.89 4.43
CA MET A 26 12.22 10.51 5.73
C MET A 26 12.94 9.82 6.90
N GLY A 27 13.78 8.83 6.63
CA GLY A 27 14.60 8.14 7.63
C GLY A 27 13.92 6.96 8.32
N GLN A 28 12.77 6.49 7.79
CA GLN A 28 12.10 5.30 8.32
C GLN A 28 12.67 4.02 7.69
N ARG A 29 12.89 2.98 8.49
CA ARG A 29 13.16 1.63 7.99
C ARG A 29 11.85 0.98 7.61
N VAL A 30 11.67 0.68 6.33
CA VAL A 30 10.38 0.23 5.78
C VAL A 30 10.49 -1.19 5.23
N LEU A 31 9.55 -2.04 5.65
CA LEU A 31 9.26 -3.31 5.01
C LEU A 31 7.95 -3.18 4.23
N MET A 32 7.99 -3.45 2.93
CA MET A 32 6.80 -3.71 2.12
C MET A 32 6.59 -5.20 2.00
N VAL A 33 5.39 -5.68 2.30
CA VAL A 33 5.01 -7.09 2.15
C VAL A 33 3.96 -7.21 1.05
N ASP A 34 4.31 -7.85 -0.06
CA ASP A 34 3.34 -8.27 -1.08
C ASP A 34 2.86 -9.68 -0.75
N SER A 35 1.70 -9.75 -0.12
CA SER A 35 1.02 -11.00 0.22
C SER A 35 -0.15 -11.32 -0.70
N THR A 36 -0.29 -10.58 -1.79
CA THR A 36 -1.39 -10.77 -2.75
C THR A 36 -1.27 -12.09 -3.52
N ILE A 37 -2.38 -12.55 -4.10
CA ILE A 37 -2.39 -13.72 -4.98
C ILE A 37 -1.50 -13.49 -6.20
N MET A 38 -1.57 -12.31 -6.78
CA MET A 38 -0.78 -11.95 -7.99
C MET A 38 0.70 -11.77 -7.72
N GLN A 39 1.09 -11.33 -6.51
CA GLN A 39 2.47 -11.04 -6.13
C GLN A 39 3.19 -10.18 -7.17
N LYS A 40 2.59 -9.05 -7.55
CA LYS A 40 3.14 -8.19 -8.60
C LYS A 40 4.54 -7.69 -8.29
N ALA A 41 4.87 -7.46 -7.01
CA ALA A 41 6.21 -7.06 -6.59
C ALA A 41 7.29 -8.04 -7.09
N LYS A 42 6.98 -9.34 -7.21
CA LYS A 42 7.88 -10.36 -7.78
C LYS A 42 8.37 -10.05 -9.19
N TYR A 43 7.59 -9.30 -9.96
CA TYR A 43 7.87 -9.00 -11.37
C TYR A 43 8.44 -7.60 -11.58
N VAL A 44 8.15 -6.67 -10.65
CA VAL A 44 8.53 -5.26 -10.81
C VAL A 44 9.71 -4.85 -9.94
N VAL A 45 10.01 -5.63 -8.90
CA VAL A 45 11.17 -5.44 -8.02
C VAL A 45 12.25 -6.44 -8.39
N PRO A 46 13.48 -5.99 -8.66
CA PRO A 46 14.58 -6.90 -8.97
C PRO A 46 14.89 -7.84 -7.80
N ALA A 47 15.09 -9.11 -8.10
CA ALA A 47 15.54 -10.09 -7.12
C ALA A 47 16.54 -11.05 -7.76
N ILE A 48 17.56 -11.46 -6.99
CA ILE A 48 18.57 -12.43 -7.43
C ILE A 48 18.12 -13.81 -6.96
N ASN A 49 17.87 -14.72 -7.92
CA ASN A 49 17.46 -16.11 -7.66
C ASN A 49 16.27 -16.22 -6.66
N PRO A 50 15.12 -15.60 -6.96
CA PRO A 50 13.99 -15.60 -6.02
C PRO A 50 13.44 -17.02 -5.79
N THR A 51 13.24 -17.36 -4.53
CA THR A 51 12.50 -18.56 -4.11
C THR A 51 11.00 -18.25 -4.04
N LEU A 52 10.19 -19.17 -3.50
CA LEU A 52 8.74 -18.93 -3.30
C LEU A 52 8.48 -17.79 -2.32
N THR A 53 9.35 -17.68 -1.30
CA THR A 53 9.35 -16.59 -0.32
C THR A 53 10.75 -15.99 -0.27
N TYR A 54 10.86 -14.67 -0.36
CA TYR A 54 12.13 -13.97 -0.27
C TYR A 54 11.95 -12.54 0.17
N ILE A 55 13.04 -11.92 0.66
CA ILE A 55 13.15 -10.49 0.91
C ILE A 55 14.29 -9.97 0.06
N THR A 56 14.07 -8.83 -0.58
CA THR A 56 15.07 -8.15 -1.40
C THR A 56 15.08 -6.66 -1.09
N ASP A 57 16.25 -6.04 -1.13
CA ASP A 57 16.36 -4.58 -1.09
C ASP A 57 16.01 -3.97 -2.45
N PHE A 58 15.20 -2.93 -2.41
CA PHE A 58 14.87 -2.14 -3.59
C PHE A 58 14.76 -0.66 -3.25
N GLU A 59 15.75 0.13 -3.65
CA GLU A 59 15.76 1.58 -3.41
C GLU A 59 15.66 1.92 -1.89
N ASP A 60 16.39 1.20 -1.06
CA ASP A 60 16.39 1.29 0.41
C ASP A 60 15.07 0.83 1.08
N ILE A 61 14.25 0.07 0.36
CA ILE A 61 13.03 -0.55 0.85
C ILE A 61 13.26 -2.06 0.89
N ASP A 62 13.06 -2.70 2.04
CA ASP A 62 12.98 -4.15 2.06
C ASP A 62 11.61 -4.60 1.53
N VAL A 63 11.63 -5.43 0.49
CA VAL A 63 10.41 -5.97 -0.15
C VAL A 63 10.33 -7.46 0.07
N ALA A 64 9.34 -7.87 0.85
CA ALA A 64 9.03 -9.27 1.15
C ALA A 64 7.92 -9.78 0.24
N VAL A 65 8.15 -10.93 -0.41
CA VAL A 65 7.20 -11.54 -1.34
C VAL A 65 6.87 -12.96 -0.92
N GLY A 66 5.59 -13.33 -0.99
CA GLY A 66 5.12 -14.69 -0.78
C GLY A 66 4.89 -15.10 0.68
N PHE A 67 5.14 -14.24 1.64
CA PHE A 67 4.90 -14.53 3.05
C PHE A 67 3.41 -14.49 3.40
N ASN A 68 3.04 -15.29 4.42
CA ASN A 68 1.66 -15.40 4.89
C ASN A 68 1.42 -14.73 6.24
N ASN A 69 2.48 -14.40 6.97
CA ASN A 69 2.42 -13.71 8.27
C ASN A 69 3.80 -13.17 8.65
N LEU A 70 3.85 -12.29 9.66
CA LEU A 70 5.11 -11.69 10.13
C LEU A 70 6.01 -12.70 10.88
N GLY A 71 5.46 -13.76 11.45
CA GLY A 71 6.27 -14.82 12.07
C GLY A 71 7.18 -15.50 11.04
N LYS A 72 6.67 -15.77 9.82
CA LYS A 72 7.49 -16.32 8.73
C LYS A 72 8.53 -15.32 8.19
N VAL A 73 8.25 -14.03 8.26
CA VAL A 73 9.25 -12.98 7.96
C VAL A 73 10.38 -13.01 8.98
N LYS A 74 10.04 -13.10 10.28
CA LYS A 74 11.02 -13.23 11.37
C LYS A 74 11.90 -14.49 11.21
N GLU A 75 11.29 -15.64 10.97
CA GLU A 75 11.97 -16.91 10.72
C GLU A 75 12.97 -16.78 9.55
N TYR A 76 12.54 -16.17 8.45
CA TYR A 76 13.38 -15.94 7.27
C TYR A 76 14.60 -15.05 7.58
N LEU A 77 14.43 -14.05 8.44
CA LEU A 77 15.49 -13.14 8.86
C LEU A 77 16.37 -13.70 10.02
N GLY A 78 16.02 -14.88 10.57
CA GLY A 78 16.69 -15.43 11.74
C GLY A 78 16.45 -14.65 13.03
N LEU A 79 15.31 -13.97 13.15
CA LEU A 79 14.93 -13.08 14.25
C LEU A 79 13.76 -13.64 15.07
N GLU A 80 13.70 -14.95 15.29
CA GLU A 80 12.54 -15.63 15.91
C GLU A 80 12.16 -15.02 17.27
N ASP A 81 13.15 -14.70 18.10
CA ASP A 81 12.97 -14.15 19.45
C ASP A 81 13.10 -12.61 19.50
N GLU A 82 13.39 -11.94 18.38
CA GLU A 82 13.61 -10.50 18.32
C GLU A 82 12.46 -9.76 17.64
N GLU A 83 12.39 -8.44 17.86
CA GLU A 83 11.48 -7.61 17.08
C GLU A 83 12.03 -7.40 15.67
N LEU A 84 11.11 -7.24 14.70
CA LEU A 84 11.50 -6.89 13.33
C LEU A 84 12.17 -5.51 13.32
N PRO A 85 13.30 -5.32 12.60
CA PRO A 85 14.09 -4.09 12.62
C PRO A 85 13.48 -2.96 11.78
N TYR A 86 12.14 -2.90 11.67
CA TYR A 86 11.43 -1.92 10.86
C TYR A 86 10.63 -0.95 11.72
N ASP A 87 10.59 0.30 11.30
CA ASP A 87 9.76 1.32 11.93
C ASP A 87 8.33 1.25 11.41
N ILE A 88 8.18 0.89 10.11
CA ILE A 88 6.89 0.78 9.42
C ILE A 88 6.87 -0.48 8.55
N ILE A 89 5.75 -1.21 8.62
CA ILE A 89 5.46 -2.35 7.75
C ILE A 89 4.20 -2.03 6.94
N LEU A 90 4.33 -2.01 5.61
CA LEU A 90 3.24 -1.81 4.65
C LEU A 90 2.85 -3.16 4.08
N ILE A 91 1.61 -3.59 4.27
CA ILE A 91 1.13 -4.92 3.89
C ILE A 91 0.07 -4.81 2.81
N ASP A 92 0.36 -5.38 1.64
CA ASP A 92 -0.58 -5.54 0.54
C ASP A 92 -1.31 -6.87 0.68
N ALA A 93 -2.64 -6.83 0.88
CA ALA A 93 -3.48 -8.00 1.11
C ALA A 93 -4.75 -7.97 0.24
N ASP A 94 -5.07 -9.11 -0.38
CA ASP A 94 -6.23 -9.27 -1.26
C ASP A 94 -7.11 -10.47 -0.91
N THR A 95 -6.90 -11.10 0.27
CA THR A 95 -7.72 -12.19 0.80
C THR A 95 -7.88 -12.09 2.31
N ILE A 96 -8.91 -12.76 2.86
CA ILE A 96 -9.16 -12.79 4.30
C ILE A 96 -8.03 -13.52 5.06
N GLU A 97 -7.46 -14.58 4.47
CA GLU A 97 -6.39 -15.34 5.09
C GLU A 97 -5.14 -14.46 5.30
N LYS A 98 -4.91 -13.48 4.42
CA LYS A 98 -3.81 -12.52 4.56
C LYS A 98 -4.14 -11.45 5.60
N ILE A 99 -5.38 -10.98 5.62
CA ILE A 99 -5.85 -10.02 6.64
C ILE A 99 -5.66 -10.62 8.04
N GLU A 100 -6.07 -11.87 8.24
CA GLU A 100 -5.92 -12.59 9.50
C GLU A 100 -4.45 -12.94 9.78
N GLY A 101 -3.73 -13.51 8.80
CA GLY A 101 -2.35 -13.95 8.94
C GLY A 101 -1.40 -12.83 9.36
N PHE A 102 -1.61 -11.61 8.86
CA PHE A 102 -0.86 -10.43 9.25
C PHE A 102 -1.49 -9.66 10.43
N ASN A 103 -2.59 -10.17 10.97
CA ASN A 103 -3.36 -9.51 12.04
C ASN A 103 -3.64 -8.03 11.71
N LEU A 104 -4.24 -7.78 10.52
CA LEU A 104 -4.57 -6.43 10.08
C LEU A 104 -5.74 -5.81 10.85
N LEU A 105 -6.53 -6.63 11.54
CA LEU A 105 -7.58 -6.14 12.43
C LEU A 105 -7.04 -5.28 13.57
N GLU A 106 -5.79 -5.52 13.98
CA GLU A 106 -5.06 -4.77 15.01
C GLU A 106 -3.96 -3.87 14.41
N ALA A 107 -4.03 -3.54 13.11
CA ALA A 107 -3.07 -2.64 12.49
C ALA A 107 -3.33 -1.17 12.90
N ASP A 108 -2.27 -0.37 12.92
CA ASP A 108 -2.35 1.05 13.26
C ASP A 108 -3.22 1.84 12.27
N LYS A 109 -3.25 1.39 11.01
CA LYS A 109 -4.07 1.97 9.95
C LYS A 109 -4.38 0.92 8.88
N ASN A 110 -5.61 0.95 8.37
CA ASN A 110 -5.99 0.14 7.24
C ASN A 110 -6.67 0.98 6.16
N TYR A 111 -6.33 0.69 4.92
CA TYR A 111 -6.92 1.29 3.73
C TYR A 111 -7.63 0.22 2.91
N PHE A 112 -8.82 0.55 2.42
CA PHE A 112 -9.46 -0.21 1.37
C PHE A 112 -9.18 0.47 0.03
N VAL A 113 -8.52 -0.27 -0.87
CA VAL A 113 -8.08 0.24 -2.17
C VAL A 113 -8.89 -0.40 -3.28
N THR A 114 -9.61 0.40 -4.04
CA THR A 114 -10.42 -0.06 -5.17
C THR A 114 -10.44 0.94 -6.32
N ALA A 115 -10.76 0.45 -7.51
CA ALA A 115 -11.26 1.25 -8.61
C ALA A 115 -12.73 0.88 -8.85
N PHE A 116 -13.40 1.59 -9.77
CA PHE A 116 -14.82 1.36 -10.06
C PHE A 116 -15.04 0.44 -11.26
N ASP A 117 -13.99 -0.28 -11.71
CA ASP A 117 -14.19 -1.42 -12.58
C ASP A 117 -14.87 -2.57 -11.82
N LEU A 118 -15.64 -3.35 -12.55
CA LEU A 118 -16.52 -4.36 -11.97
C LEU A 118 -15.77 -5.45 -11.19
N TYR A 119 -14.56 -5.81 -11.63
CA TYR A 119 -13.75 -6.82 -10.96
C TYR A 119 -13.23 -6.31 -9.61
N SER A 120 -12.56 -5.15 -9.61
CA SER A 120 -11.98 -4.56 -8.40
C SER A 120 -13.05 -4.32 -7.34
N LEU A 121 -14.22 -3.83 -7.76
CA LEU A 121 -15.33 -3.55 -6.88
C LEU A 121 -15.92 -4.83 -6.29
N LYS A 122 -16.34 -5.80 -7.14
CA LYS A 122 -16.98 -7.04 -6.67
C LYS A 122 -16.04 -7.88 -5.82
N LYS A 123 -14.79 -8.04 -6.25
CA LYS A 123 -13.80 -8.82 -5.50
C LYS A 123 -13.42 -8.12 -4.20
N GLY A 124 -13.29 -6.80 -4.21
CA GLY A 124 -13.10 -6.00 -3.01
C GLY A 124 -14.23 -6.18 -2.00
N MET A 125 -15.49 -6.10 -2.44
CA MET A 125 -16.66 -6.32 -1.58
C MET A 125 -16.72 -7.76 -1.04
N GLU A 126 -16.37 -8.76 -1.85
CA GLU A 126 -16.26 -10.15 -1.39
C GLU A 126 -15.27 -10.29 -0.23
N ILE A 127 -14.09 -9.67 -0.33
CA ILE A 127 -13.09 -9.66 0.75
C ILE A 127 -13.67 -8.99 2.01
N LEU A 128 -14.28 -7.81 1.87
CA LEU A 128 -14.84 -7.08 3.01
C LEU A 128 -15.99 -7.82 3.70
N SER A 129 -16.81 -8.56 2.94
CA SER A 129 -17.94 -9.33 3.49
C SER A 129 -17.51 -10.46 4.43
N THR A 130 -16.27 -10.95 4.29
CA THR A 130 -15.73 -12.05 5.10
C THR A 130 -15.04 -11.60 6.38
N ILE A 131 -14.86 -10.30 6.59
CA ILE A 131 -14.21 -9.76 7.81
C ILE A 131 -15.03 -10.11 9.05
N PRO A 132 -14.42 -10.82 10.03
CA PRO A 132 -15.19 -11.44 11.11
C PRO A 132 -15.61 -10.50 12.23
N GLN A 133 -14.97 -9.33 12.36
CA GLN A 133 -15.24 -8.34 13.40
C GLN A 133 -15.10 -6.91 12.88
N PRO A 134 -15.63 -5.89 13.59
CA PRO A 134 -15.57 -4.50 13.15
C PRO A 134 -14.15 -4.05 12.80
N MET A 135 -13.96 -3.50 11.60
CA MET A 135 -12.68 -3.02 11.10
C MET A 135 -12.81 -1.61 10.55
N SER A 136 -11.97 -0.69 11.05
CA SER A 136 -11.90 0.67 10.54
C SER A 136 -11.07 0.74 9.27
N LEU A 137 -11.63 1.32 8.21
CA LEU A 137 -11.00 1.46 6.90
C LEU A 137 -11.10 2.89 6.37
N THR A 138 -10.00 3.38 5.81
CA THR A 138 -9.99 4.59 4.98
C THR A 138 -10.05 4.19 3.51
N LYS A 139 -10.92 4.81 2.74
CA LYS A 139 -11.06 4.52 1.30
C LYS A 139 -9.93 5.18 0.51
N ILE A 140 -9.29 4.41 -0.37
CA ILE A 140 -8.45 4.90 -1.46
C ILE A 140 -9.15 4.51 -2.77
N LEU A 141 -9.64 5.52 -3.48
CA LEU A 141 -10.48 5.37 -4.66
C LEU A 141 -9.70 5.77 -5.91
N TYR A 142 -9.36 4.80 -6.74
CA TYR A 142 -8.77 5.05 -8.04
C TYR A 142 -9.88 5.50 -9.01
N SER A 143 -10.06 6.80 -9.08
CA SER A 143 -11.05 7.44 -9.95
C SER A 143 -10.45 8.70 -10.56
N LYS A 144 -10.75 8.95 -11.83
CA LYS A 144 -10.32 10.15 -12.52
C LYS A 144 -11.03 11.41 -12.00
N ASP A 145 -12.27 11.25 -11.61
CA ASP A 145 -13.13 12.32 -11.12
C ASP A 145 -13.65 11.97 -9.71
N MET A 146 -13.76 12.98 -8.86
CA MET A 146 -14.32 12.84 -7.51
C MET A 146 -15.84 12.77 -7.59
N ILE A 147 -16.38 11.59 -7.88
CA ILE A 147 -17.81 11.37 -8.03
C ILE A 147 -18.40 10.91 -6.70
N LYS A 148 -19.27 11.74 -6.12
CA LYS A 148 -19.90 11.44 -4.83
C LYS A 148 -20.77 10.18 -4.89
N GLU A 149 -21.44 9.96 -6.00
CA GLU A 149 -22.31 8.80 -6.25
C GLU A 149 -21.54 7.47 -6.16
N GLU A 150 -20.25 7.45 -6.54
CA GLU A 150 -19.39 6.27 -6.42
C GLU A 150 -19.11 5.93 -4.96
N ASP A 151 -18.86 6.93 -4.12
CA ASP A 151 -18.66 6.74 -2.68
C ASP A 151 -19.95 6.29 -2.00
N ASP A 152 -21.08 6.89 -2.32
CA ASP A 152 -22.40 6.52 -1.80
C ASP A 152 -22.77 5.08 -2.22
N TYR A 153 -22.38 4.66 -3.42
CA TYR A 153 -22.55 3.29 -3.88
C TYR A 153 -21.72 2.29 -3.06
N LEU A 154 -20.45 2.58 -2.78
CA LEU A 154 -19.61 1.75 -1.90
C LEU A 154 -20.20 1.63 -0.49
N ASN A 155 -20.69 2.74 0.07
CA ASN A 155 -21.34 2.75 1.38
C ASN A 155 -22.58 1.83 1.37
N SER A 156 -23.40 1.90 0.33
CA SER A 156 -24.57 1.07 0.18
C SER A 156 -24.24 -0.42 0.06
N LEU A 157 -23.22 -0.78 -0.74
CA LEU A 157 -22.80 -2.17 -0.91
C LEU A 157 -22.26 -2.81 0.38
N SER A 158 -21.65 -2.02 1.24
CA SER A 158 -21.01 -2.49 2.48
C SER A 158 -21.86 -2.29 3.74
N MET A 159 -23.11 -1.87 3.62
CA MET A 159 -23.97 -1.50 4.77
C MET A 159 -24.16 -2.64 5.78
N GLU A 160 -24.18 -3.88 5.33
CA GLU A 160 -24.35 -5.07 6.17
C GLU A 160 -23.01 -5.68 6.65
N TYR A 161 -21.88 -5.12 6.21
CA TYR A 161 -20.56 -5.64 6.56
C TYR A 161 -20.07 -5.05 7.87
N LYS A 162 -19.12 -5.73 8.50
CA LYS A 162 -18.48 -5.26 9.74
C LYS A 162 -17.39 -4.23 9.46
N ILE A 163 -17.70 -3.25 8.61
CA ILE A 163 -16.78 -2.20 8.18
C ILE A 163 -17.21 -0.86 8.78
N ILE A 164 -16.24 -0.16 9.36
CA ILE A 164 -16.40 1.20 9.86
C ILE A 164 -15.60 2.11 8.93
N TRP A 165 -16.30 2.82 8.04
CA TRP A 165 -15.64 3.77 7.16
C TRP A 165 -15.19 5.01 7.93
N ASN A 166 -13.91 5.34 7.80
CA ASN A 166 -13.39 6.62 8.29
C ASN A 166 -13.98 7.76 7.45
N GLU A 167 -14.09 8.96 8.06
CA GLU A 167 -14.62 10.15 7.39
C GLU A 167 -13.78 10.54 6.17
N ASN A 168 -12.46 10.40 6.28
CA ASN A 168 -11.53 10.70 5.21
C ASN A 168 -11.64 9.65 4.09
N ARG A 169 -11.61 10.13 2.86
CA ARG A 169 -11.47 9.33 1.65
C ARG A 169 -10.43 9.98 0.76
N ILE A 170 -9.64 9.15 0.10
CA ILE A 170 -8.52 9.59 -0.72
C ILE A 170 -8.86 9.21 -2.16
N TYR A 171 -9.01 10.23 -3.00
CA TYR A 171 -9.10 10.02 -4.43
C TYR A 171 -7.68 9.94 -4.99
N PHE A 172 -7.43 8.87 -5.72
CA PHE A 172 -6.12 8.62 -6.31
C PHE A 172 -6.26 8.70 -7.84
N PRO A 173 -6.26 9.90 -8.39
CA PRO A 173 -6.39 10.07 -9.83
C PRO A 173 -5.11 9.58 -10.51
N ILE A 174 -5.27 8.73 -11.51
CA ILE A 174 -4.17 8.36 -12.40
C ILE A 174 -4.43 8.98 -13.76
N GLU A 175 -3.57 9.91 -14.14
CA GLU A 175 -3.53 10.44 -15.49
C GLU A 175 -2.77 9.49 -16.43
N ASN A 176 -3.01 9.59 -17.74
CA ASN A 176 -2.29 8.78 -18.73
C ASN A 176 -0.77 8.94 -18.62
N GLY A 177 -0.29 10.14 -18.24
CA GLY A 177 1.12 10.42 -18.00
C GLY A 177 1.68 9.66 -16.80
N ASP A 178 0.90 9.50 -15.72
CA ASP A 178 1.31 8.74 -14.54
C ASP A 178 1.55 7.27 -14.87
N TRP A 179 0.63 6.64 -15.63
CA TRP A 179 0.83 5.26 -16.11
C TRP A 179 2.12 5.09 -16.89
N ALA A 180 2.46 6.03 -17.77
CA ALA A 180 3.71 5.99 -18.53
C ALA A 180 4.95 6.09 -17.62
N VAL A 181 4.89 6.91 -16.58
CA VAL A 181 5.98 7.05 -15.60
C VAL A 181 6.13 5.79 -14.77
N LEU A 182 5.03 5.22 -14.27
CA LEU A 182 5.05 3.98 -13.48
C LEU A 182 5.61 2.80 -14.31
N ALA A 183 5.16 2.66 -15.56
CA ALA A 183 5.69 1.64 -16.47
C ALA A 183 7.20 1.83 -16.76
N GLU A 184 7.66 3.07 -16.93
CA GLU A 184 9.08 3.37 -17.09
C GLU A 184 9.88 3.05 -15.82
N ASN A 185 9.35 3.37 -14.63
CA ASN A 185 9.96 3.05 -13.36
C ASN A 185 10.17 1.55 -13.20
N GLN A 186 9.17 0.74 -13.51
CA GLN A 186 9.28 -0.72 -13.50
C GLN A 186 10.34 -1.22 -14.47
N ARG A 187 10.36 -0.68 -15.70
CA ARG A 187 11.31 -1.09 -16.75
C ARG A 187 12.76 -0.78 -16.38
N VAL A 188 13.02 0.32 -15.70
CA VAL A 188 14.38 0.73 -15.29
C VAL A 188 14.72 0.33 -13.86
N SER A 189 13.80 -0.36 -13.18
CA SER A 189 13.94 -0.79 -11.78
C SER A 189 14.33 0.37 -10.86
N LYS A 190 13.57 1.47 -10.91
CA LYS A 190 13.78 2.67 -10.10
C LYS A 190 12.47 3.37 -9.77
N ILE A 191 12.41 4.01 -8.62
CA ILE A 191 11.27 4.84 -8.21
C ILE A 191 11.58 6.31 -8.53
N LYS A 192 10.95 6.84 -9.57
CA LYS A 192 11.09 8.25 -10.00
C LYS A 192 9.74 8.95 -9.92
N MET A 193 9.69 10.11 -9.24
CA MET A 193 8.44 10.86 -9.04
C MET A 193 8.37 12.17 -9.85
N LYS A 194 9.47 12.59 -10.48
CA LYS A 194 9.58 13.91 -11.14
C LYS A 194 8.48 14.19 -12.18
N LYS A 195 8.07 13.15 -12.92
CA LYS A 195 7.09 13.28 -14.00
C LYS A 195 5.68 12.82 -13.60
N LEU A 196 5.48 12.36 -12.36
CA LEU A 196 4.14 12.08 -11.85
C LEU A 196 3.35 13.39 -11.71
N SER A 197 2.05 13.32 -11.93
CA SER A 197 1.14 14.46 -11.78
C SER A 197 1.18 15.06 -10.37
N ALA A 198 0.79 16.30 -10.23
CA ALA A 198 0.70 16.95 -8.94
C ALA A 198 -0.34 16.24 -8.05
N GLN A 199 -1.49 15.87 -8.64
CA GLN A 199 -2.58 15.20 -7.92
C GLN A 199 -2.15 13.82 -7.40
N TYR A 200 -1.43 13.03 -8.21
CA TYR A 200 -0.88 11.74 -7.77
C TYR A 200 0.05 11.91 -6.56
N LYS A 201 0.97 12.90 -6.63
CA LYS A 201 1.89 13.20 -5.52
C LYS A 201 1.16 13.73 -4.28
N ASP A 202 0.14 14.55 -4.45
CA ASP A 202 -0.65 15.06 -3.32
C ASP A 202 -1.36 13.93 -2.59
N SER A 203 -1.90 12.94 -3.30
CA SER A 203 -2.51 11.75 -2.70
C SER A 203 -1.47 10.92 -1.92
N LEU A 204 -0.25 10.75 -2.44
CA LEU A 204 0.84 10.09 -1.70
C LEU A 204 1.20 10.85 -0.42
N VAL A 205 1.34 12.17 -0.51
CA VAL A 205 1.65 13.04 0.64
C VAL A 205 0.60 12.88 1.72
N PHE A 206 -0.68 12.89 1.37
CA PHE A 206 -1.79 12.73 2.30
C PHE A 206 -1.76 11.35 3.01
N ILE A 207 -1.51 10.27 2.26
CA ILE A 207 -1.40 8.91 2.85
C ILE A 207 -0.22 8.85 3.84
N VAL A 208 0.93 9.40 3.47
CA VAL A 208 2.12 9.42 4.34
C VAL A 208 1.86 10.26 5.61
N GLU A 209 1.16 11.38 5.50
CA GLU A 209 0.75 12.21 6.65
C GLU A 209 -0.16 11.42 7.61
N GLU A 210 -1.15 10.69 7.10
CA GLU A 210 -2.00 9.83 7.94
C GLU A 210 -1.20 8.70 8.63
N ILE A 211 -0.17 8.15 7.98
CA ILE A 211 0.67 7.10 8.57
C ILE A 211 1.55 7.66 9.68
N LEU A 212 2.17 8.82 9.46
CA LEU A 212 3.18 9.38 10.39
C LEU A 212 2.58 10.24 11.52
N LYS A 213 1.40 10.81 11.34
CA LYS A 213 0.60 11.63 12.29
C LYS A 213 1.29 12.87 12.88
N ASP A 214 2.58 12.78 13.24
CA ASP A 214 3.32 13.84 13.96
C ASP A 214 4.25 14.64 13.02
N ILE A 215 4.14 14.46 11.72
CA ILE A 215 4.99 15.09 10.71
C ILE A 215 4.17 16.03 9.84
N SER A 216 4.71 17.23 9.61
CA SER A 216 4.01 18.23 8.79
C SER A 216 4.07 17.88 7.30
N GLU A 217 3.01 18.22 6.58
CA GLU A 217 2.92 18.12 5.13
C GLU A 217 4.17 18.70 4.41
N GLY A 218 4.69 19.82 4.91
CA GLY A 218 5.90 20.45 4.38
C GLY A 218 7.16 19.59 4.41
N GLN A 219 7.31 18.77 5.45
CA GLN A 219 8.42 17.82 5.56
C GLN A 219 8.27 16.66 4.57
N ILE A 220 7.05 16.14 4.41
CA ILE A 220 6.75 15.08 3.43
C ILE A 220 6.99 15.59 2.00
N ARG A 221 6.51 16.79 1.69
CA ARG A 221 6.76 17.42 0.37
C ARG A 221 8.25 17.68 0.09
N LYS A 222 9.05 17.93 1.13
CA LYS A 222 10.51 18.03 1.00
C LYS A 222 11.12 16.67 0.62
N ALA A 223 10.66 15.57 1.22
CA ALA A 223 11.09 14.22 0.86
C ALA A 223 10.72 13.89 -0.61
N VAL A 224 9.49 14.18 -1.04
CA VAL A 224 9.09 14.02 -2.45
C VAL A 224 10.02 14.79 -3.39
N LYS A 225 10.34 16.07 -3.08
CA LYS A 225 11.28 16.88 -3.87
C LYS A 225 12.69 16.30 -3.91
N THR A 226 13.13 15.63 -2.85
CA THR A 226 14.43 14.93 -2.82
C THR A 226 14.42 13.76 -3.82
N ILE A 227 13.37 12.93 -3.81
CA ILE A 227 13.21 11.84 -4.77
C ILE A 227 13.14 12.38 -6.23
N GLU A 228 12.47 13.49 -6.46
CA GLU A 228 12.39 14.14 -7.79
C GLU A 228 13.76 14.56 -8.34
N LYS A 229 14.70 14.88 -7.46
CA LYS A 229 16.07 15.25 -7.84
C LYS A 229 16.97 14.04 -8.11
N GLY A 230 16.52 12.82 -7.75
CA GLY A 230 17.28 11.59 -7.92
C GLY A 230 18.42 11.40 -6.89
N VAL A 231 18.23 12.01 -5.73
CA VAL A 231 19.14 11.86 -4.57
C VAL A 231 18.57 10.83 -3.64
#